data_7a2913dab90b5b21dafcac289ec5ba68
#
_entry.id   7a2913dab90b5b21dafcac289ec5ba68
#
_cell.length_a   1.000
_cell.length_b   1.000
_cell.length_c   1.000
_cell.angle_alpha   90.00
_cell.angle_beta   90.00
_cell.angle_gamma   90.00
#
_symmetry.space_group_name_H-M   'P 1'
#
loop_
_entity.id
_entity.type
_entity.pdbx_description
1 polymer ?
#
loop_
_entity_poly.entity_id
_entity_poly.type
_entity_poly.pdbx_seq_one_letter_code
_entity_poly.pdbx_strand_id
1 'polypeptide(L)'
;AIIGRIPASQRARVGVCVDTCHIYSAGYDLVNEYEDVWKRFDDALGLESLRVLHLNDSKTPFGSRRDRHELIAEGSLGEAPFRRIMTDERFHSVPKVIETPKGDDATATDSRMLALLRSYRDGAAQQSG
;
A
#
# COMPACT_ATOMS: atom_id res chain seq x y z
N ALA A 1 -9.97 -13.25 9.34
CA ALA A 1 -8.87 -12.44 9.85
C ALA A 1 -8.88 -12.40 11.37
N ILE A 2 -7.71 -12.28 11.98
CA ILE A 2 -7.56 -12.27 13.43
C ILE A 2 -8.38 -11.14 14.07
N ILE A 3 -8.37 -9.95 13.50
CA ILE A 3 -9.10 -8.80 14.02
C ILE A 3 -10.61 -9.05 14.05
N GLY A 4 -11.15 -9.78 13.08
CA GLY A 4 -12.56 -10.11 13.06
C GLY A 4 -13.03 -10.96 14.23
N ARG A 5 -12.09 -11.61 14.95
CA ARG A 5 -12.37 -12.44 16.12
C ARG A 5 -12.29 -11.66 17.44
N ILE A 6 -11.84 -10.42 17.39
CA ILE A 6 -11.69 -9.57 18.57
C ILE A 6 -13.04 -8.92 18.88
N PRO A 7 -13.48 -8.88 20.16
CA PRO A 7 -14.72 -8.20 20.52
C PRO A 7 -14.75 -6.76 20.02
N ALA A 8 -15.92 -6.30 19.56
CA ALA A 8 -16.08 -4.96 19.00
C ALA A 8 -15.58 -3.86 19.94
N SER A 9 -15.75 -4.03 21.24
CA SER A 9 -15.27 -3.07 22.25
C SER A 9 -13.75 -2.91 22.28
N GLN A 10 -13.01 -3.89 21.74
CA GLN A 10 -11.54 -3.86 21.73
C GLN A 10 -10.97 -3.57 20.35
N ARG A 11 -11.78 -3.62 19.29
CA ARG A 11 -11.29 -3.38 17.90
C ARG A 11 -10.71 -1.98 17.73
N ALA A 12 -11.23 -1.00 18.43
CA ALA A 12 -10.74 0.38 18.35
C ALA A 12 -9.29 0.52 18.84
N ARG A 13 -8.81 -0.44 19.65
CA ARG A 13 -7.46 -0.45 20.19
C ARG A 13 -6.47 -1.24 19.30
N VAL A 14 -6.99 -1.94 18.29
CA VAL A 14 -6.17 -2.79 17.42
C VAL A 14 -6.05 -2.12 16.06
N GLY A 15 -4.81 -1.96 15.60
CA GLY A 15 -4.54 -1.41 14.29
C GLY A 15 -4.03 -2.46 13.34
N VAL A 16 -4.23 -2.21 12.04
CA VAL A 16 -3.75 -3.09 10.97
C VAL A 16 -2.72 -2.35 10.13
N CYS A 17 -1.64 -3.03 9.80
CA CYS A 17 -0.68 -2.60 8.81
C CYS A 17 -0.93 -3.40 7.53
N VAL A 18 -1.03 -2.72 6.40
CA VAL A 18 -1.20 -3.36 5.09
C VAL A 18 0.06 -3.13 4.26
N ASP A 19 0.61 -4.20 3.72
CA ASP A 19 1.73 -4.17 2.78
C ASP A 19 1.21 -4.47 1.39
N THR A 20 1.40 -3.53 0.46
CA THR A 20 0.87 -3.65 -0.90
C THR A 20 1.42 -4.85 -1.66
N CYS A 21 2.70 -5.16 -1.50
CA CYS A 21 3.30 -6.35 -2.10
C CYS A 21 2.67 -7.63 -1.52
N HIS A 22 2.54 -7.68 -0.19
CA HIS A 22 2.01 -8.86 0.47
C HIS A 22 0.58 -9.18 0.03
N ILE A 23 -0.33 -8.19 0.07
CA ILE A 23 -1.72 -8.44 -0.32
C ILE A 23 -1.86 -8.75 -1.80
N TYR A 24 -1.06 -8.12 -2.65
CA TYR A 24 -1.07 -8.40 -4.09
C TYR A 24 -0.64 -9.83 -4.37
N SER A 25 0.44 -10.28 -3.76
CA SER A 25 0.91 -11.67 -3.93
C SER A 25 -0.05 -12.67 -3.30
N ALA A 26 -0.82 -12.26 -2.31
CA ALA A 26 -1.83 -13.10 -1.66
C ALA A 26 -3.15 -13.19 -2.44
N GLY A 27 -3.31 -12.43 -3.52
CA GLY A 27 -4.48 -12.53 -4.39
C GLY A 27 -5.43 -11.35 -4.35
N TYR A 28 -5.02 -10.21 -3.79
CA TYR A 28 -5.82 -8.97 -3.79
C TYR A 28 -5.29 -8.05 -4.88
N ASP A 29 -6.03 -7.92 -5.98
CA ASP A 29 -5.55 -7.26 -7.19
C ASP A 29 -5.68 -5.74 -7.14
N LEU A 30 -4.65 -5.08 -6.63
CA LEU A 30 -4.59 -3.63 -6.56
C LEU A 30 -4.47 -2.97 -7.94
N VAL A 31 -4.09 -3.74 -8.96
CA VAL A 31 -3.93 -3.21 -10.32
C VAL A 31 -5.28 -3.11 -11.04
N ASN A 32 -6.05 -4.19 -11.04
CA ASN A 32 -7.29 -4.27 -11.80
C ASN A 32 -8.56 -4.12 -10.95
N GLU A 33 -8.46 -4.36 -9.65
CA GLU A 33 -9.59 -4.40 -8.73
C GLU A 33 -9.36 -3.49 -7.51
N TYR A 34 -8.74 -2.33 -7.71
CA TYR A 34 -8.34 -1.42 -6.63
C TYR A 34 -9.49 -1.10 -5.67
N GLU A 35 -10.63 -0.65 -6.20
CA GLU A 35 -11.77 -0.27 -5.35
C GLU A 35 -12.36 -1.47 -4.62
N ASP A 36 -12.42 -2.64 -5.27
CA ASP A 36 -12.93 -3.86 -4.66
C ASP A 36 -12.04 -4.32 -3.50
N VAL A 37 -10.72 -4.20 -3.64
CA VAL A 37 -9.78 -4.56 -2.57
C VAL A 37 -10.07 -3.75 -1.31
N TRP A 38 -10.21 -2.43 -1.46
CA TRP A 38 -10.45 -1.55 -0.31
C TRP A 38 -11.87 -1.69 0.24
N LYS A 39 -12.84 -1.98 -0.62
CA LYS A 39 -14.20 -2.27 -0.17
C LYS A 39 -14.24 -3.52 0.70
N ARG A 40 -13.54 -4.58 0.28
CA ARG A 40 -13.44 -5.81 1.06
C ARG A 40 -12.74 -5.58 2.39
N PHE A 41 -11.69 -4.76 2.40
CA PHE A 41 -11.01 -4.40 3.63
C PHE A 41 -11.96 -3.66 4.57
N ASP A 42 -12.67 -2.67 4.06
CA ASP A 42 -13.61 -1.89 4.85
C ASP A 42 -14.75 -2.75 5.40
N ASP A 43 -15.32 -3.63 4.58
CA ASP A 43 -16.39 -4.53 5.00
C ASP A 43 -15.93 -5.53 6.09
N ALA A 44 -14.68 -5.98 5.99
CA ALA A 44 -14.15 -6.99 6.92
C ALA A 44 -13.63 -6.38 8.22
N LEU A 45 -12.93 -5.25 8.16
CA LEU A 45 -12.16 -4.71 9.29
C LEU A 45 -12.47 -3.25 9.60
N GLY A 46 -13.04 -2.51 8.65
CA GLY A 46 -13.21 -1.07 8.74
C GLY A 46 -11.93 -0.31 8.36
N LEU A 47 -12.07 0.71 7.51
CA LEU A 47 -10.92 1.53 7.11
C LEU A 47 -10.27 2.24 8.28
N GLU A 48 -11.04 2.55 9.33
CA GLU A 48 -10.54 3.19 10.53
C GLU A 48 -9.54 2.31 11.30
N SER A 49 -9.50 1.00 11.04
CA SER A 49 -8.50 0.11 11.65
C SER A 49 -7.13 0.20 10.98
N LEU A 50 -7.06 0.78 9.77
CA LEU A 50 -5.81 0.89 9.03
C LEU A 50 -4.92 1.96 9.66
N ARG A 51 -3.76 1.54 10.18
CA ARG A 51 -2.83 2.42 10.90
C ARG A 51 -1.61 2.83 10.08
N VAL A 52 -1.13 1.93 9.23
CA VAL A 52 0.07 2.16 8.42
C VAL A 52 -0.09 1.43 7.09
N LEU A 53 0.35 2.07 6.02
CA LEU A 53 0.52 1.45 4.71
C LEU A 53 1.99 1.26 4.42
N HIS A 54 2.39 0.02 4.17
CA HIS A 54 3.71 -0.31 3.68
C HIS A 54 3.64 -0.35 2.15
N LEU A 55 4.29 0.60 1.50
CA LEU A 55 4.25 0.72 0.04
C LEU A 55 5.47 0.05 -0.57
N ASN A 56 5.24 -1.10 -1.16
CA ASN A 56 6.29 -1.90 -1.81
C ASN A 56 5.73 -2.47 -3.11
N ASP A 57 6.53 -2.45 -4.17
CA ASP A 57 6.17 -3.18 -5.38
C ASP A 57 6.55 -4.66 -5.21
N SER A 58 6.24 -5.49 -6.18
CA SER A 58 6.41 -6.93 -6.07
C SER A 58 7.30 -7.46 -7.19
N LYS A 59 8.30 -8.27 -6.82
CA LYS A 59 9.13 -9.00 -7.79
C LYS A 59 8.38 -10.18 -8.40
N THR A 60 7.30 -10.62 -7.75
CA THR A 60 6.55 -11.80 -8.15
C THR A 60 5.19 -11.44 -8.73
N PRO A 61 4.59 -12.31 -9.55
CA PRO A 61 3.28 -12.03 -10.14
C PRO A 61 2.15 -12.01 -9.11
N PHE A 62 1.02 -11.45 -9.56
CA PHE A 62 -0.23 -11.48 -8.81
C PHE A 62 -0.58 -12.91 -8.37
N GLY A 63 -0.95 -13.05 -7.10
CA GLY A 63 -1.41 -14.32 -6.57
C GLY A 63 -0.33 -15.40 -6.41
N SER A 64 0.95 -15.04 -6.55
CA SER A 64 2.07 -15.98 -6.46
C SER A 64 2.28 -16.56 -5.08
N ARG A 65 1.80 -15.86 -4.05
CA ARG A 65 2.01 -16.15 -2.62
C ARG A 65 3.48 -16.07 -2.21
N ARG A 66 4.27 -15.30 -2.98
CA ARG A 66 5.68 -15.01 -2.68
C ARG A 66 5.81 -13.53 -2.41
N ASP A 67 6.05 -13.19 -1.14
CA ASP A 67 6.20 -11.80 -0.70
C ASP A 67 7.64 -11.35 -0.92
N ARG A 68 7.91 -10.78 -2.10
CA ARG A 68 9.23 -10.29 -2.49
C ARG A 68 9.12 -8.83 -2.91
N HIS A 69 9.67 -7.93 -2.09
CA HIS A 69 9.60 -6.50 -2.32
C HIS A 69 10.45 -6.07 -3.51
N GLU A 70 9.92 -5.13 -4.28
CA GLU A 70 10.62 -4.49 -5.38
C GLU A 70 10.51 -2.97 -5.24
N LEU A 71 11.37 -2.26 -5.95
CA LEU A 71 11.31 -0.80 -6.00
C LEU A 71 9.98 -0.33 -6.60
N ILE A 72 9.47 0.78 -6.08
CA ILE A 72 8.17 1.32 -6.52
C ILE A 72 8.16 1.53 -8.02
N ALA A 73 7.11 1.05 -8.66
CA ALA A 73 6.87 1.13 -10.11
C ALA A 73 7.77 0.21 -10.96
N GLU A 74 8.68 -0.55 -10.33
CA GLU A 74 9.60 -1.43 -11.08
C GLU A 74 9.21 -2.91 -10.98
N GLY A 75 8.11 -3.21 -10.30
CA GLY A 75 7.62 -4.58 -10.15
C GLY A 75 6.30 -4.83 -10.88
N SER A 76 5.63 -5.93 -10.49
CA SER A 76 4.38 -6.34 -11.14
C SER A 76 3.17 -5.48 -10.78
N LEU A 77 3.22 -4.72 -9.68
CA LEU A 77 2.18 -3.73 -9.37
C LEU A 77 2.26 -2.53 -10.32
N GLY A 78 3.47 -2.06 -10.61
CA GLY A 78 3.67 -0.90 -11.47
C GLY A 78 3.30 0.41 -10.79
N GLU A 79 3.22 1.48 -11.57
CA GLU A 79 3.01 2.84 -11.08
C GLU A 79 1.59 3.14 -10.63
N ALA A 80 0.58 2.63 -11.35
CA ALA A 80 -0.81 3.06 -11.21
C ALA A 80 -1.37 2.87 -9.79
N PRO A 81 -1.21 1.71 -9.11
CA PRO A 81 -1.74 1.56 -7.76
C PRO A 81 -1.11 2.54 -6.76
N PHE A 82 0.17 2.84 -6.91
CA PHE A 82 0.84 3.77 -6.00
C PHE A 82 0.38 5.20 -6.22
N ARG A 83 0.15 5.61 -7.48
CA ARG A 83 -0.47 6.91 -7.77
C ARG A 83 -1.84 7.01 -7.12
N ARG A 84 -2.65 5.98 -7.23
CA ARG A 84 -3.99 5.97 -6.64
C ARG A 84 -3.92 6.08 -5.13
N ILE A 85 -3.05 5.32 -4.47
CA ILE A 85 -2.89 5.37 -3.01
C ILE A 85 -2.45 6.76 -2.56
N MET A 86 -1.47 7.36 -3.24
CA MET A 86 -0.94 8.66 -2.86
C MET A 86 -1.93 9.81 -3.06
N THR A 87 -2.94 9.62 -3.90
CA THR A 87 -3.98 10.61 -4.16
C THR A 87 -5.32 10.25 -3.53
N ASP A 88 -5.41 9.13 -2.85
CA ASP A 88 -6.65 8.63 -2.24
C ASP A 88 -6.89 9.33 -0.90
N GLU A 89 -7.96 10.13 -0.84
CA GLU A 89 -8.29 10.90 0.36
C GLU A 89 -8.53 10.02 1.59
N ARG A 90 -8.99 8.78 1.39
CA ARG A 90 -9.21 7.83 2.49
C ARG A 90 -7.92 7.54 3.26
N PHE A 91 -6.76 7.68 2.61
CA PHE A 91 -5.45 7.35 3.19
C PHE A 91 -4.60 8.58 3.47
N HIS A 92 -5.18 9.78 3.39
CA HIS A 92 -4.44 11.03 3.53
C HIS A 92 -3.69 11.13 4.86
N SER A 93 -4.34 10.72 5.94
CA SER A 93 -3.77 10.77 7.29
C SER A 93 -3.09 9.47 7.71
N VAL A 94 -3.09 8.45 6.85
CA VAL A 94 -2.44 7.17 7.15
C VAL A 94 -0.95 7.26 6.81
N PRO A 95 -0.05 7.05 7.79
CA PRO A 95 1.38 7.02 7.51
C PRO A 95 1.74 5.96 6.47
N LYS A 96 2.69 6.30 5.59
CA LYS A 96 3.14 5.41 4.54
C LYS A 96 4.63 5.20 4.70
N VAL A 97 5.06 3.95 4.76
CA VAL A 97 6.47 3.58 4.89
C VAL A 97 6.86 2.65 3.75
N ILE A 98 8.14 2.57 3.48
CA ILE A 98 8.68 1.70 2.43
C ILE A 98 9.66 0.70 3.04
N GLU A 99 9.65 -0.51 2.48
CA GLU A 99 10.61 -1.56 2.82
C GLU A 99 11.18 -2.16 1.53
N THR A 100 11.42 -1.29 0.55
CA THR A 100 11.93 -1.68 -0.75
C THR A 100 13.41 -2.08 -0.67
N PRO A 101 13.93 -2.84 -1.67
CA PRO A 101 15.34 -3.21 -1.70
C PRO A 101 16.24 -1.98 -1.66
N LYS A 102 17.32 -2.06 -0.88
CA LYS A 102 18.17 -0.90 -0.60
C LYS A 102 19.30 -0.70 -1.61
N GLY A 103 19.77 -1.77 -2.24
CA GLY A 103 20.94 -1.69 -3.12
C GLY A 103 22.21 -1.37 -2.34
N ASP A 104 23.17 -0.75 -3.02
CA ASP A 104 24.47 -0.42 -2.43
C ASP A 104 24.43 0.83 -1.56
N ASP A 105 23.47 1.72 -1.78
CA ASP A 105 23.30 2.94 -1.01
C ASP A 105 21.83 3.06 -0.56
N ALA A 106 21.55 2.61 0.65
CA ALA A 106 20.20 2.58 1.20
C ALA A 106 19.58 3.97 1.28
N THR A 107 20.35 4.97 1.71
CA THR A 107 19.84 6.34 1.85
C THR A 107 19.43 6.92 0.50
N ALA A 108 20.27 6.76 -0.52
CA ALA A 108 19.97 7.26 -1.87
C ALA A 108 18.76 6.55 -2.46
N THR A 109 18.67 5.23 -2.31
CA THR A 109 17.53 4.43 -2.80
C THR A 109 16.23 4.84 -2.13
N ASP A 110 16.22 4.94 -0.81
CA ASP A 110 15.01 5.33 -0.07
C ASP A 110 14.59 6.76 -0.42
N SER A 111 15.54 7.69 -0.52
CA SER A 111 15.26 9.07 -0.90
C SER A 111 14.62 9.15 -2.28
N ARG A 112 15.11 8.35 -3.24
CA ARG A 112 14.54 8.28 -4.59
C ARG A 112 13.11 7.75 -4.58
N MET A 113 12.86 6.69 -3.80
CA MET A 113 11.52 6.10 -3.71
C MET A 113 10.53 7.05 -3.04
N LEU A 114 10.93 7.71 -1.96
CA LEU A 114 10.07 8.67 -1.28
C LEU A 114 9.78 9.89 -2.17
N ALA A 115 10.79 10.35 -2.92
CA ALA A 115 10.60 11.45 -3.86
C ALA A 115 9.62 11.06 -4.97
N LEU A 116 9.72 9.82 -5.48
CA LEU A 116 8.81 9.30 -6.50
C LEU A 116 7.37 9.29 -5.99
N LEU A 117 7.14 8.75 -4.78
CA LEU A 117 5.80 8.72 -4.20
C LEU A 117 5.23 10.12 -3.98
N ARG A 118 6.04 11.05 -3.51
CA ARG A 118 5.62 12.45 -3.35
C ARG A 118 5.27 13.10 -4.68
N SER A 119 5.98 12.74 -5.75
CA SER A 119 5.68 13.26 -7.08
C SER A 119 4.31 12.83 -7.58
N TYR A 120 3.86 11.63 -7.22
CA TYR A 120 2.52 11.17 -7.57
C TYR A 120 1.45 12.03 -6.92
N ARG A 121 1.61 12.33 -5.65
CA ARG A 121 0.70 13.20 -4.90
C ARG A 121 0.70 14.61 -5.46
N ASP A 122 1.87 15.18 -5.65
CA ASP A 122 2.02 16.58 -6.08
C ASP A 122 1.59 16.77 -7.53
N GLY A 123 1.85 15.77 -8.39
CA GLY A 123 1.41 15.79 -9.78
C GLY A 123 -0.11 15.83 -9.92
N ALA A 124 -0.82 15.08 -9.09
CA ALA A 124 -2.29 15.10 -9.08
C ALA A 124 -2.81 16.47 -8.63
N ALA A 125 -2.19 17.08 -7.61
CA ALA A 125 -2.57 18.41 -7.14
C ALA A 125 -2.37 19.47 -8.24
N GLN A 126 -1.32 19.36 -9.04
CA GLN A 126 -1.06 20.26 -10.15
C GLN A 126 -2.06 20.08 -11.30
N GLN A 127 -2.52 18.87 -11.53
CA GLN A 127 -3.48 18.58 -12.60
C GLN A 127 -4.90 19.03 -12.28
N SER A 128 -5.26 19.10 -11.01
CA SER A 128 -6.58 19.51 -10.56
C SER A 128 -6.73 21.02 -10.40
N GLY A 129 -5.64 21.74 -10.55
CA GLY A 129 -5.63 23.21 -10.52
C GLY A 129 -5.73 23.78 -11.93
#